data_6966cc71087abe74ece628689f043841
#
_entry.id   6966cc71087abe74ece628689f043841
#
_cell.length_a   1.000
_cell.length_b   1.000
_cell.length_c   1.000
_cell.angle_alpha   90.00
_cell.angle_beta   90.00
_cell.angle_gamma   90.00
#
_symmetry.space_group_name_H-M   'P 1'
#
loop_
_entity.id
_entity.type
_entity.pdbx_description
1 polymer ?
#
loop_
_entity_poly.entity_id
_entity_poly.type
_entity_poly.pdbx_seq_one_letter_code
_entity_poly.pdbx_strand_id
1 'polypeptide(L)' 'VKITIESTSKIVHLNGVPARIWEGTTERGIPVHCFVTRVGVGRDQDPAELALFERELQEHRAPSAEMAVYPLRMVL' A
#
# COMPACT_ATOMS: atom_id res chain seq x y z
N VAL A 1 9.66 10.52 -9.23
CA VAL A 1 10.09 9.46 -8.28
C VAL A 1 9.43 8.14 -8.68
N LYS A 2 10.16 7.08 -8.47
CA LYS A 2 9.66 5.74 -8.74
C LYS A 2 9.86 4.88 -7.48
N ILE A 3 8.80 4.25 -7.02
CA ILE A 3 8.85 3.39 -5.83
C ILE A 3 8.18 2.07 -6.14
N THR A 4 8.68 1.02 -5.50
CA THR A 4 8.08 -0.31 -5.58
C THR A 4 7.61 -0.68 -4.19
N ILE A 5 6.33 -0.99 -4.04
CA ILE A 5 5.71 -1.24 -2.74
C ILE A 5 4.85 -2.50 -2.76
N GLU A 6 4.67 -3.08 -1.59
CA GLU A 6 3.81 -4.24 -1.36
C GLU A 6 2.85 -3.94 -0.23
N SER A 7 1.62 -4.43 -0.33
CA SER A 7 0.62 -4.22 0.72
C SER A 7 0.95 -5.02 1.98
N THR A 8 0.65 -4.44 3.14
CA THR A 8 0.78 -5.11 4.44
C THR A 8 -0.60 -5.26 5.07
N SER A 9 -0.68 -6.04 6.12
CA SER A 9 -1.92 -6.22 6.86
C SER A 9 -2.26 -5.05 7.79
N LYS A 10 -1.36 -4.07 7.91
CA LYS A 10 -1.55 -2.94 8.82
C LYS A 10 -2.48 -1.89 8.23
N ILE A 11 -3.50 -1.50 9.00
CA ILE A 11 -4.40 -0.41 8.63
C ILE A 11 -4.30 0.66 9.71
N VAL A 12 -4.19 1.91 9.28
CA VAL A 12 -4.20 3.08 10.15
C VAL A 12 -5.28 4.04 9.70
N HIS A 13 -5.64 4.99 10.55
CA HIS A 13 -6.65 5.99 10.20
C HIS A 13 -5.97 7.34 10.07
N LEU A 14 -6.13 7.96 8.90
CA LEU A 14 -5.64 9.30 8.62
C LEU A 14 -6.85 10.24 8.61
N ASN A 15 -6.96 11.08 9.64
CA ASN A 15 -8.10 11.99 9.78
C ASN A 15 -9.44 11.24 9.67
N GLY A 16 -9.54 10.07 10.30
CA GLY A 16 -10.74 9.26 10.27
C GLY A 16 -10.90 8.38 9.04
N VAL A 17 -10.01 8.44 8.09
CA VAL A 17 -10.07 7.62 6.87
C VAL A 17 -9.14 6.42 7.01
N PRO A 18 -9.65 5.18 6.89
CA PRO A 18 -8.80 4.00 6.93
C PRO A 18 -7.83 3.98 5.75
N ALA A 19 -6.59 3.67 6.02
CA ALA A 19 -5.56 3.53 4.99
C ALA A 19 -4.73 2.29 5.27
N ARG A 20 -4.50 1.49 4.23
CA ARG A 20 -3.61 0.34 4.36
C ARG A 20 -2.19 0.81 4.11
N ILE A 21 -1.27 0.33 4.92
CA ILE A 21 0.14 0.66 4.76
C ILE A 21 0.77 -0.30 3.76
N TRP A 22 1.46 0.28 2.78
CA TRP A 22 2.26 -0.44 1.80
C TRP A 22 3.70 -0.05 2.02
N GLU A 23 4.58 -1.04 2.04
CA GLU A 23 6.00 -0.83 2.29
C GLU A 23 6.84 -1.17 1.09
N GLY A 24 7.91 -0.43 0.87
CA GLY A 24 8.81 -0.70 -0.23
C GLY A 24 10.01 0.22 -0.23
N THR A 25 10.56 0.43 -1.41
CA THR A 25 11.78 1.23 -1.57
C THR A 25 11.70 2.10 -2.80
N THR A 26 12.46 3.17 -2.80
CA THR A 26 12.74 3.96 -3.99
C THR A 26 13.74 3.20 -4.88
N GLU A 27 14.02 3.73 -6.07
CA GLU A 27 15.03 3.14 -6.96
C GLU A 27 16.41 3.09 -6.31
N ARG A 28 16.69 3.98 -5.37
CA ARG A 28 17.98 4.05 -4.65
C ARG A 28 17.98 3.22 -3.38
N GLY A 29 16.92 2.47 -3.11
CA GLY A 29 16.85 1.60 -1.95
C GLY A 29 16.44 2.30 -0.65
N ILE A 30 15.93 3.52 -0.72
CA ILE A 30 15.45 4.23 0.47
C ILE A 30 14.11 3.60 0.88
N PRO A 31 13.99 3.08 2.12
CA PRO A 31 12.72 2.51 2.59
C PRO A 31 11.63 3.58 2.64
N VAL A 32 10.45 3.23 2.14
CA VAL A 32 9.31 4.14 2.14
C VAL A 32 8.04 3.41 2.58
N HIS A 33 7.09 4.19 3.07
CA HIS A 33 5.78 3.69 3.47
C HIS A 33 4.73 4.56 2.81
N CYS A 34 3.76 3.92 2.17
CA CYS A 34 2.66 4.61 1.51
C CYS A 34 1.36 4.30 2.23
N PHE A 35 0.51 5.30 2.37
CA PHE A 35 -0.78 5.18 3.05
C PHE A 35 -1.85 5.18 1.97
N VAL A 36 -2.32 3.99 1.63
CA VAL A 36 -3.20 3.81 0.48
C VAL A 36 -4.64 3.67 0.96
N THR A 37 -5.47 4.61 0.57
CA THR A 37 -6.90 4.58 0.91
C THR A 37 -7.71 3.85 -0.15
N ARG A 38 -7.31 3.95 -1.41
CA ARG A 38 -7.98 3.31 -2.55
C ARG A 38 -7.01 3.03 -3.67
N VAL A 39 -7.30 1.98 -4.42
CA VAL A 39 -6.58 1.67 -5.66
C VAL A 39 -7.62 1.60 -6.77
N GLY A 40 -7.40 2.36 -7.82
CA GLY A 40 -8.30 2.37 -8.96
C GLY A 40 -7.73 1.62 -10.15
N VAL A 41 -8.60 1.09 -10.99
CA VAL A 41 -8.23 0.48 -12.26
C VAL A 41 -8.96 1.19 -13.39
N GLY A 42 -8.43 1.03 -14.61
CA GLY A 42 -9.07 1.61 -15.78
C GLY A 42 -10.47 1.06 -16.01
N ARG A 43 -11.36 1.93 -16.48
CA ARG A 43 -12.76 1.59 -16.68
C ARG A 43 -12.96 0.49 -17.73
N ASP A 44 -12.06 0.39 -18.69
CA ASP A 44 -12.13 -0.53 -19.82
C ASP A 44 -11.34 -1.83 -19.59
N GLN A 45 -11.01 -2.15 -18.35
CA GLN A 45 -10.30 -3.38 -18.06
C GLN A 45 -11.18 -4.60 -18.29
N ASP A 46 -10.55 -5.66 -18.78
CA ASP A 46 -11.19 -6.97 -18.96
C ASP A 46 -11.74 -7.45 -17.60
N PRO A 47 -13.01 -7.87 -17.52
CA PRO A 47 -13.57 -8.37 -16.27
C PRO A 47 -12.78 -9.51 -15.63
N ALA A 48 -12.14 -10.37 -16.43
CA ALA A 48 -11.31 -11.46 -15.88
C ALA A 48 -10.05 -10.92 -15.22
N GLU A 49 -9.42 -9.90 -15.82
CA GLU A 49 -8.25 -9.26 -15.24
C GLU A 49 -8.61 -8.47 -13.99
N LEU A 50 -9.76 -7.82 -14.01
CA LEU A 50 -10.25 -7.09 -12.84
C LEU A 50 -10.50 -8.03 -11.66
N ALA A 51 -11.12 -9.19 -11.92
CA ALA A 51 -11.35 -10.18 -10.88
C ALA A 51 -10.04 -10.72 -10.31
N LEU A 52 -9.03 -10.92 -11.14
CA LEU A 52 -7.72 -11.35 -10.70
C LEU A 52 -7.08 -10.28 -9.81
N PHE A 53 -7.14 -9.02 -10.21
CA PHE A 53 -6.59 -7.91 -9.43
C PHE A 53 -7.29 -7.77 -8.08
N GLU A 54 -8.61 -7.90 -8.04
CA GLU A 54 -9.36 -7.86 -6.78
C GLU A 54 -8.91 -8.95 -5.83
N ARG A 55 -8.59 -10.14 -6.37
CA ARG A 55 -8.07 -11.24 -5.57
C ARG A 55 -6.66 -10.93 -5.06
N GLU A 56 -5.81 -10.36 -5.90
CA GLU A 56 -4.46 -9.97 -5.53
C GLU A 56 -4.48 -8.91 -4.42
N LEU A 57 -5.45 -8.02 -4.42
CA LEU A 57 -5.59 -7.00 -3.38
C LEU A 57 -5.87 -7.57 -2.00
N GLN A 58 -6.28 -8.83 -1.91
CA GLN A 58 -6.50 -9.50 -0.62
C GLN A 58 -5.23 -10.17 -0.09
N GLU A 59 -4.16 -10.19 -0.88
CA GLU A 59 -2.89 -10.79 -0.48
C GLU A 59 -2.03 -9.74 0.21
N HIS A 60 -1.78 -9.93 1.50
CA HIS A 60 -1.01 -8.99 2.30
C HIS A 60 0.08 -9.73 3.07
N ARG A 61 1.21 -9.07 3.28
CA ARG A 61 2.24 -9.59 4.16
C ARG A 61 2.18 -8.89 5.52
N ALA A 62 2.86 -9.47 6.51
CA ALA A 62 2.98 -8.82 7.81
C ALA A 62 3.79 -7.51 7.66
N PRO A 63 3.43 -6.46 8.41
CA PRO A 63 4.21 -5.22 8.38
C PRO A 63 5.60 -5.45 8.98
N SER A 64 6.57 -4.62 8.56
CA SER A 64 7.91 -4.68 9.12
C SER A 64 7.90 -4.24 10.57
N ALA A 65 9.00 -4.53 11.30
CA ALA A 65 9.14 -4.10 12.69
C ALA A 65 9.05 -2.58 12.83
N GLU A 66 9.53 -1.83 11.85
CA GLU A 66 9.45 -0.36 11.86
C GLU A 66 8.00 0.11 11.79
N MET A 67 7.15 -0.59 11.06
CA MET A 67 5.74 -0.25 10.95
C MET A 67 4.95 -0.59 12.20
N ALA A 68 5.44 -1.51 13.02
CA ALA A 68 4.79 -1.83 14.28
C ALA A 68 4.85 -0.66 15.25
N VAL A 69 5.80 0.26 15.04
CA VAL A 69 6.01 1.45 15.90
C VAL A 69 5.51 2.70 15.17
N TYR A 70 4.22 2.78 14.97
CA TYR A 70 3.58 3.98 14.47
C TYR A 70 3.51 5.01 15.60
N PRO A 71 3.69 6.34 15.35
CA PRO A 71 3.63 7.01 14.06
C PRO A 71 4.97 7.14 13.34
N LEU A 72 4.87 7.31 12.02
CA LEU A 72 6.00 7.61 11.15
C LEU A 72 6.09 9.11 10.89
N ARG A 73 7.28 9.55 10.50
CA ARG A 73 7.43 10.90 9.98
C ARG A 73 6.85 10.95 8.56
N MET A 74 5.87 11.81 8.37
CA MET A 74 5.23 11.99 7.06
C MET A 74 5.98 13.02 6.23
N VAL A 75 6.27 12.67 4.98
CA VAL A 75 6.96 13.54 4.02
C VAL A 75 6.18 13.49 2.71
N LEU A 76 5.84 14.63 2.20
CA LEU A 76 5.19 14.72 0.89
C LEU A 76 6.15 15.30 -0.14
#